data_6cd290e2db0f4c8d12ce30b19bab7938
#
_entry.id   6cd290e2db0f4c8d12ce30b19bab7938
#
_cell.length_a   1.000
_cell.length_b   1.000
_cell.length_c   1.000
_cell.angle_alpha   90.00
_cell.angle_beta   90.00
_cell.angle_gamma   90.00
#
_symmetry.space_group_name_H-M   'P 1'
#
loop_
_entity.id
_entity.type
_entity.pdbx_description
1 polymer ?
#
loop_
_entity_poly.entity_id
_entity_poly.type
_entity_poly.pdbx_seq_one_letter_code
_entity_poly.pdbx_strand_id
1 'polypeptide(L)'
;MKKSTAMWKIFISTLYLSTFTFGGGYVIVTLMKKKFVDDYHWIEENEMLDLVAIAQSSPGAIAINGAIVIGYKLAGMLGVIVAVMGTVIPPFVIIAVISVCYQIFRDNEIVSRVLEGMQAGVGAVIASVTYDMGAPFVKEKDVMSIIIMAAAFAASCIFRVNVIYIVILCGLLGVLRTCMAKRGAKK
;
A
#
# COMPACT_ATOMS: atom_id res chain seq x y z
N MET A 1 22.81 -14.05 17.09
CA MET A 1 23.11 -13.92 15.65
C MET A 1 23.99 -12.69 15.43
N LYS A 2 25.05 -12.77 14.62
CA LYS A 2 25.88 -11.58 14.33
C LYS A 2 25.02 -10.50 13.65
N LYS A 3 25.08 -9.26 14.12
CA LYS A 3 24.28 -8.12 13.62
C LYS A 3 24.34 -7.94 12.08
N SER A 4 25.51 -8.22 11.49
CA SER A 4 25.74 -8.20 10.05
C SER A 4 24.93 -9.26 9.28
N THR A 5 24.82 -10.47 9.81
CA THR A 5 24.06 -11.56 9.17
C THR A 5 22.55 -11.29 9.20
N ALA A 6 22.05 -10.63 10.27
CA ALA A 6 20.65 -10.23 10.35
C ALA A 6 20.31 -9.15 9.33
N MET A 7 21.15 -8.12 9.19
CA MET A 7 20.95 -7.04 8.22
C MET A 7 20.94 -7.56 6.78
N TRP A 8 21.87 -8.47 6.45
CA TRP A 8 21.90 -9.10 5.11
C TRP A 8 20.63 -9.90 4.81
N LYS A 9 20.14 -10.65 5.80
CA LYS A 9 18.87 -11.38 5.67
C LYS A 9 17.66 -10.45 5.52
N ILE A 10 17.61 -9.34 6.26
CA ILE A 10 16.58 -8.30 6.09
C ILE A 10 16.62 -7.75 4.66
N PHE A 11 17.80 -7.34 4.19
CA PHE A 11 17.98 -6.81 2.84
C PHE A 11 17.49 -7.77 1.75
N ILE A 12 17.97 -9.00 1.76
CA ILE A 12 17.58 -10.01 0.76
C ILE A 12 16.09 -10.33 0.84
N SER A 13 15.53 -10.40 2.06
CA SER A 13 14.10 -10.68 2.22
C SER A 13 13.24 -9.55 1.67
N THR A 14 13.55 -8.30 1.99
CA THR A 14 12.78 -7.15 1.49
C THR A 14 12.95 -6.97 -0.02
N LEU A 15 14.14 -7.24 -0.55
CA LEU A 15 14.40 -7.24 -1.99
C LEU A 15 13.57 -8.32 -2.71
N TYR A 16 13.58 -9.54 -2.18
CA TYR A 16 12.77 -10.65 -2.72
C TYR A 16 11.28 -10.31 -2.67
N LEU A 17 10.79 -9.87 -1.52
CA LEU A 17 9.39 -9.49 -1.32
C LEU A 17 8.95 -8.40 -2.30
N SER A 18 9.78 -7.37 -2.48
CA SER A 18 9.48 -6.28 -3.40
C SER A 18 9.50 -6.72 -4.87
N THR A 19 10.38 -7.63 -5.23
CA THR A 19 10.50 -8.13 -6.61
C THR A 19 9.30 -8.99 -7.02
N PHE A 20 8.80 -9.81 -6.09
CA PHE A 20 7.77 -10.82 -6.39
C PHE A 20 6.37 -10.45 -5.89
N THR A 21 6.18 -9.24 -5.34
CA THR A 21 4.86 -8.80 -4.92
C THR A 21 4.14 -8.10 -6.07
N PHE A 22 3.17 -8.79 -6.63
CA PHE A 22 2.20 -8.24 -7.57
C PHE A 22 0.81 -8.28 -6.95
N GLY A 23 -0.01 -7.25 -7.15
CA GLY A 23 -1.43 -7.29 -6.75
C GLY A 23 -1.80 -6.51 -5.47
N GLY A 24 -0.90 -5.68 -4.94
CA GLY A 24 -1.25 -4.71 -3.89
C GLY A 24 -0.79 -5.04 -2.47
N GLY A 25 -1.13 -4.13 -1.54
CA GLY A 25 -0.56 -4.11 -0.19
C GLY A 25 -0.84 -5.33 0.68
N TYR A 26 -1.96 -6.03 0.49
CA TYR A 26 -2.28 -7.22 1.27
C TYR A 26 -1.40 -8.42 0.94
N VAL A 27 -1.00 -8.57 -0.33
CA VAL A 27 -0.12 -9.68 -0.75
C VAL A 27 1.24 -9.56 -0.08
N ILE A 28 1.80 -8.35 -0.03
CA ILE A 28 3.11 -8.14 0.60
C ILE A 28 3.05 -8.39 2.11
N VAL A 29 1.96 -8.03 2.77
CA VAL A 29 1.74 -8.30 4.21
C VAL A 29 1.77 -9.80 4.48
N THR A 30 1.05 -10.59 3.67
CA THR A 30 1.03 -12.05 3.79
C THR A 30 2.43 -12.66 3.57
N LEU A 31 3.16 -12.16 2.59
CA LEU A 31 4.52 -12.61 2.32
C LEU A 31 5.51 -12.18 3.42
N MET A 32 5.34 -10.99 4.00
CA MET A 32 6.13 -10.55 5.14
C MET A 32 5.87 -11.42 6.36
N LYS A 33 4.59 -11.75 6.67
CA LYS A 33 4.24 -12.69 7.73
C LYS A 33 4.93 -14.02 7.51
N LYS A 34 4.76 -14.62 6.32
CA LYS A 34 5.40 -15.89 5.97
C LYS A 34 6.91 -15.84 6.20
N LYS A 35 7.57 -14.74 5.79
CA LYS A 35 9.03 -14.63 5.86
C LYS A 35 9.56 -14.40 7.27
N PHE A 36 8.97 -13.47 8.01
CA PHE A 36 9.51 -13.04 9.30
C PHE A 36 8.90 -13.77 10.50
N VAL A 37 7.68 -14.29 10.38
CA VAL A 37 7.03 -15.11 11.42
C VAL A 37 7.29 -16.59 11.17
N ASP A 38 6.88 -17.12 10.00
CA ASP A 38 6.87 -18.56 9.77
C ASP A 38 8.27 -19.11 9.42
N ASP A 39 9.04 -18.45 8.52
CA ASP A 39 10.35 -18.95 8.08
C ASP A 39 11.47 -18.62 9.09
N TYR A 40 11.53 -17.39 9.57
CA TYR A 40 12.62 -16.91 10.42
C TYR A 40 12.33 -16.96 11.91
N HIS A 41 11.06 -17.01 12.31
CA HIS A 41 10.62 -16.94 13.69
C HIS A 41 11.22 -15.73 14.45
N TRP A 42 11.34 -14.59 13.78
CA TRP A 42 11.92 -13.38 14.34
C TRP A 42 10.89 -12.45 14.96
N ILE A 43 9.64 -12.61 14.58
CA ILE A 43 8.50 -11.80 15.01
C ILE A 43 7.37 -12.77 15.36
N GLU A 44 6.69 -12.53 16.48
CA GLU A 44 5.50 -13.28 16.86
C GLU A 44 4.29 -12.88 16.00
N GLU A 45 3.32 -13.78 15.84
CA GLU A 45 2.16 -13.56 14.99
C GLU A 45 1.35 -12.33 15.40
N ASN A 46 1.06 -12.19 16.70
CA ASN A 46 0.32 -11.04 17.22
C ASN A 46 1.07 -9.73 17.01
N GLU A 47 2.37 -9.75 17.23
CA GLU A 47 3.24 -8.60 16.99
C GLU A 47 3.26 -8.21 15.51
N MET A 48 3.29 -9.18 14.60
CA MET A 48 3.23 -8.92 13.17
C MET A 48 1.92 -8.24 12.77
N LEU A 49 0.79 -8.60 13.39
CA LEU A 49 -0.49 -7.93 13.16
C LEU A 49 -0.45 -6.45 13.59
N ASP A 50 0.16 -6.15 14.73
CA ASP A 50 0.34 -4.77 15.19
C ASP A 50 1.23 -3.96 14.24
N LEU A 51 2.35 -4.54 13.80
CA LEU A 51 3.26 -3.90 12.84
C LEU A 51 2.57 -3.61 11.51
N VAL A 52 1.74 -4.53 11.04
CA VAL A 52 0.92 -4.35 9.82
C VAL A 52 -0.11 -3.24 10.01
N ALA A 53 -0.79 -3.18 11.15
CA ALA A 53 -1.75 -2.11 11.43
C ALA A 53 -1.06 -0.73 11.42
N ILE A 54 0.14 -0.61 11.98
CA ILE A 54 0.95 0.62 11.93
C ILE A 54 1.32 0.96 10.48
N ALA A 55 1.79 -0.02 9.70
CA ALA A 55 2.18 0.18 8.31
C ALA A 55 1.00 0.64 7.44
N GLN A 56 -0.20 0.10 7.68
CA GLN A 56 -1.42 0.46 6.97
C GLN A 56 -1.98 1.83 7.37
N SER A 57 -1.79 2.23 8.63
CA SER A 57 -2.23 3.54 9.11
C SER A 57 -1.36 4.71 8.63
N SER A 58 -0.16 4.40 8.15
CA SER A 58 0.78 5.40 7.66
C SER A 58 0.53 5.71 6.18
N PRO A 59 0.55 6.99 5.76
CA PRO A 59 0.38 7.35 4.36
C PRO A 59 1.57 6.84 3.54
N GLY A 60 1.29 6.25 2.35
CA GLY A 60 2.31 5.77 1.44
C GLY A 60 2.15 4.30 1.04
N ALA A 61 3.16 3.75 0.37
CA ALA A 61 3.16 2.36 -0.08
C ALA A 61 3.30 1.41 1.11
N ILE A 62 2.34 0.52 1.30
CA ILE A 62 2.33 -0.46 2.41
C ILE A 62 3.62 -1.30 2.43
N ALA A 63 4.17 -1.61 1.26
CA ALA A 63 5.43 -2.33 1.13
C ALA A 63 6.60 -1.61 1.84
N ILE A 64 6.71 -0.31 1.61
CA ILE A 64 7.76 0.52 2.20
C ILE A 64 7.49 0.73 3.69
N ASN A 65 6.24 1.07 4.05
CA ASN A 65 5.86 1.26 5.44
C ASN A 65 6.09 -0.02 6.27
N GLY A 66 5.71 -1.19 5.74
CA GLY A 66 5.97 -2.48 6.35
C GLY A 66 7.46 -2.78 6.51
N ALA A 67 8.25 -2.51 5.47
CA ALA A 67 9.70 -2.66 5.54
C ALA A 67 10.34 -1.74 6.60
N ILE A 68 9.87 -0.50 6.73
CA ILE A 68 10.31 0.45 7.77
C ILE A 68 10.03 -0.12 9.16
N VAL A 69 8.78 -0.52 9.42
CA VAL A 69 8.36 -0.96 10.76
C VAL A 69 9.05 -2.26 11.15
N ILE A 70 9.12 -3.24 10.24
CA ILE A 70 9.85 -4.51 10.47
C ILE A 70 11.36 -4.26 10.61
N GLY A 71 11.94 -3.44 9.75
CA GLY A 71 13.36 -3.09 9.81
C GLY A 71 13.73 -2.43 11.14
N TYR A 72 12.90 -1.49 11.61
CA TYR A 72 13.07 -0.85 12.90
C TYR A 72 12.99 -1.84 14.06
N LYS A 73 12.00 -2.70 14.05
CA LYS A 73 11.81 -3.74 15.07
C LYS A 73 13.02 -4.68 15.17
N LEU A 74 13.55 -5.12 14.03
CA LEU A 74 14.61 -6.14 13.99
C LEU A 74 16.02 -5.59 14.23
N ALA A 75 16.33 -4.38 13.77
CA ALA A 75 17.68 -3.82 13.84
C ALA A 75 17.75 -2.30 14.07
N GLY A 76 16.66 -1.68 14.52
CA GLY A 76 16.59 -0.24 14.77
C GLY A 76 16.74 0.59 13.47
N MET A 77 17.29 1.79 13.57
CA MET A 77 17.41 2.72 12.44
C MET A 77 18.25 2.14 11.27
N LEU A 78 19.29 1.36 11.57
CA LEU A 78 20.06 0.68 10.52
C LEU A 78 19.23 -0.37 9.80
N GLY A 79 18.35 -1.07 10.51
CA GLY A 79 17.39 -2.01 9.93
C GLY A 79 16.42 -1.31 8.98
N VAL A 80 15.95 -0.11 9.33
CA VAL A 80 15.10 0.72 8.45
C VAL A 80 15.80 1.02 7.13
N ILE A 81 17.02 1.56 7.20
CA ILE A 81 17.77 1.94 5.99
C ILE A 81 17.97 0.72 5.08
N VAL A 82 18.37 -0.40 5.65
CA VAL A 82 18.63 -1.64 4.90
C VAL A 82 17.35 -2.21 4.29
N ALA A 83 16.24 -2.22 5.05
CA ALA A 83 14.95 -2.73 4.58
C ALA A 83 14.36 -1.85 3.47
N VAL A 84 14.43 -0.52 3.62
CA VAL A 84 13.95 0.43 2.60
C VAL A 84 14.77 0.31 1.32
N MET A 85 16.09 0.24 1.42
CA MET A 85 16.96 0.03 0.24
C MET A 85 16.61 -1.27 -0.48
N GLY A 86 16.43 -2.38 0.25
CA GLY A 86 16.01 -3.66 -0.34
C GLY A 86 14.65 -3.56 -1.04
N THR A 87 13.72 -2.78 -0.49
CA THR A 87 12.37 -2.63 -1.06
C THR A 87 12.35 -1.72 -2.29
N VAL A 88 13.16 -0.66 -2.33
CA VAL A 88 13.16 0.35 -3.40
C VAL A 88 14.00 -0.07 -4.60
N ILE A 89 15.07 -0.81 -4.41
CA ILE A 89 15.98 -1.18 -5.50
C ILE A 89 15.29 -1.94 -6.64
N PRO A 90 14.47 -2.97 -6.42
CA PRO A 90 13.86 -3.72 -7.52
C PRO A 90 12.97 -2.86 -8.43
N PRO A 91 11.97 -2.11 -7.93
CA PRO A 91 11.15 -1.28 -8.80
C PRO A 91 11.97 -0.17 -9.47
N PHE A 92 12.97 0.39 -8.78
CA PHE A 92 13.86 1.39 -9.37
C PHE A 92 14.65 0.84 -10.55
N VAL A 93 15.26 -0.34 -10.40
CA VAL A 93 16.03 -1.00 -11.47
C VAL A 93 15.12 -1.36 -12.65
N ILE A 94 13.92 -1.89 -12.39
CA ILE A 94 12.95 -2.24 -13.44
C ILE A 94 12.59 -0.98 -14.25
N ILE A 95 12.24 0.11 -13.57
CA ILE A 95 11.87 1.37 -14.23
C ILE A 95 13.06 1.96 -15.00
N ALA A 96 14.26 1.92 -14.43
CA ALA A 96 15.48 2.42 -15.08
C ALA A 96 15.78 1.63 -16.37
N VAL A 97 15.70 0.30 -16.34
CA VAL A 97 15.91 -0.55 -17.53
C VAL A 97 14.83 -0.27 -18.59
N ILE A 98 13.57 -0.21 -18.19
CA ILE A 98 12.46 0.10 -19.12
C ILE A 98 12.65 1.49 -19.73
N SER A 99 13.09 2.48 -18.94
CA SER A 99 13.33 3.85 -19.42
C SER A 99 14.39 3.90 -20.52
N VAL A 100 15.49 3.16 -20.37
CA VAL A 100 16.54 3.08 -21.40
C VAL A 100 16.03 2.40 -22.68
N CYS A 101 15.23 1.36 -22.54
CA CYS A 101 14.65 0.63 -23.66
C CYS A 101 13.38 1.26 -24.22
N TYR A 102 12.86 2.33 -23.60
CA TYR A 102 11.55 2.89 -23.90
C TYR A 102 11.41 3.32 -25.36
N GLN A 103 12.43 3.89 -25.99
CA GLN A 103 12.40 4.28 -27.38
C GLN A 103 12.24 3.09 -28.33
N ILE A 104 12.88 1.96 -28.01
CA ILE A 104 12.76 0.71 -28.79
C ILE A 104 11.36 0.10 -28.63
N PHE A 105 10.78 0.21 -27.43
CA PHE A 105 9.46 -0.33 -27.12
C PHE A 105 8.34 0.53 -27.67
N ARG A 106 8.49 1.84 -27.68
CA ARG A 106 7.46 2.80 -28.06
C ARG A 106 7.03 2.64 -29.52
N ASP A 107 7.98 2.35 -30.41
CA ASP A 107 7.74 2.28 -31.84
C ASP A 107 7.33 0.86 -32.31
N ASN A 108 7.23 -0.10 -31.39
CA ASN A 108 6.81 -1.46 -31.68
C ASN A 108 5.32 -1.65 -31.39
N GLU A 109 4.55 -1.93 -32.45
CA GLU A 109 3.08 -2.08 -32.38
C GLU A 109 2.64 -3.20 -31.42
N ILE A 110 3.39 -4.31 -31.33
CA ILE A 110 3.08 -5.43 -30.43
C ILE A 110 3.23 -4.99 -28.99
N VAL A 111 4.30 -4.27 -28.68
CA VAL A 111 4.56 -3.77 -27.32
C VAL A 111 3.52 -2.74 -26.90
N SER A 112 3.12 -1.84 -27.81
CA SER A 112 2.04 -0.87 -27.57
C SER A 112 0.74 -1.57 -27.18
N ARG A 113 0.34 -2.61 -27.94
CA ARG A 113 -0.87 -3.39 -27.64
C ARG A 113 -0.77 -4.13 -26.28
N VAL A 114 0.40 -4.66 -25.94
CA VAL A 114 0.61 -5.29 -24.61
C VAL A 114 0.50 -4.26 -23.51
N LEU A 115 1.09 -3.08 -23.65
CA LEU A 115 1.00 -1.99 -22.68
C LEU A 115 -0.45 -1.50 -22.51
N GLU A 116 -1.24 -1.39 -23.59
CA GLU A 116 -2.66 -1.07 -23.49
C GLU A 116 -3.43 -2.14 -22.70
N GLY A 117 -3.16 -3.41 -22.95
CA GLY A 117 -3.73 -4.51 -22.18
C GLY A 117 -3.35 -4.47 -20.68
N MET A 118 -2.09 -4.13 -20.39
CA MET A 118 -1.62 -3.95 -19.01
C MET A 118 -2.31 -2.76 -18.32
N GLN A 119 -2.52 -1.64 -19.03
CA GLN A 119 -3.25 -0.48 -18.50
C GLN A 119 -4.70 -0.84 -18.18
N ALA A 120 -5.38 -1.60 -19.05
CA ALA A 120 -6.71 -2.10 -18.77
C ALA A 120 -6.74 -3.01 -17.54
N GLY A 121 -5.74 -3.89 -17.38
CA GLY A 121 -5.56 -4.73 -16.20
C GLY A 121 -5.40 -3.91 -14.91
N VAL A 122 -4.57 -2.87 -14.93
CA VAL A 122 -4.42 -1.95 -13.78
C VAL A 122 -5.74 -1.24 -13.47
N GLY A 123 -6.49 -0.80 -14.49
CA GLY A 123 -7.82 -0.23 -14.29
C GLY A 123 -8.79 -1.20 -13.61
N ALA A 124 -8.77 -2.47 -13.99
CA ALA A 124 -9.58 -3.51 -13.36
C ALA A 124 -9.19 -3.76 -11.89
N VAL A 125 -7.90 -3.76 -11.58
CA VAL A 125 -7.43 -3.88 -10.19
C VAL A 125 -7.88 -2.70 -9.35
N ILE A 126 -7.75 -1.46 -9.85
CA ILE A 126 -8.22 -0.26 -9.15
C ILE A 126 -9.74 -0.34 -8.91
N ALA A 127 -10.51 -0.77 -9.90
CA ALA A 127 -11.95 -0.94 -9.75
C ALA A 127 -12.29 -1.99 -8.69
N SER A 128 -11.59 -3.14 -8.68
CA SER A 128 -11.78 -4.19 -7.68
C SER A 128 -11.46 -3.70 -6.27
N VAL A 129 -10.33 -3.02 -6.08
CA VAL A 129 -9.95 -2.47 -4.77
C VAL A 129 -10.96 -1.41 -4.30
N THR A 130 -11.44 -0.56 -5.22
CA THR A 130 -12.46 0.45 -4.90
C THR A 130 -13.76 -0.21 -4.46
N TYR A 131 -14.18 -1.28 -5.14
CA TYR A 131 -15.34 -2.07 -4.77
C TYR A 131 -15.17 -2.72 -3.40
N ASP A 132 -14.04 -3.37 -3.15
CA ASP A 132 -13.75 -4.03 -1.88
C ASP A 132 -13.72 -3.05 -0.71
N MET A 133 -13.20 -1.84 -0.91
CA MET A 133 -13.20 -0.78 0.09
C MET A 133 -14.59 -0.17 0.32
N GLY A 134 -15.43 -0.10 -0.72
CA GLY A 134 -16.79 0.46 -0.63
C GLY A 134 -17.83 -0.53 -0.14
N ALA A 135 -17.67 -1.84 -0.43
CA ALA A 135 -18.65 -2.87 -0.12
C ALA A 135 -19.09 -2.96 1.36
N PRO A 136 -18.20 -2.81 2.37
CA PRO A 136 -18.60 -2.81 3.77
C PRO A 136 -19.62 -1.73 4.10
N PHE A 137 -19.42 -0.50 3.63
CA PHE A 137 -20.34 0.62 3.90
C PHE A 137 -21.71 0.44 3.27
N VAL A 138 -21.78 -0.23 2.12
CA VAL A 138 -23.04 -0.59 1.47
C VAL A 138 -23.75 -1.70 2.26
N LYS A 139 -23.02 -2.70 2.75
CA LYS A 139 -23.57 -3.80 3.57
C LYS A 139 -24.11 -3.30 4.92
N GLU A 140 -23.39 -2.37 5.56
CA GLU A 140 -23.80 -1.76 6.83
C GLU A 140 -24.90 -0.73 6.67
N LYS A 141 -25.33 -0.43 5.43
CA LYS A 141 -26.34 0.59 5.09
C LYS A 141 -26.01 1.97 5.66
N ASP A 142 -24.73 2.30 5.77
CA ASP A 142 -24.29 3.63 6.21
C ASP A 142 -24.52 4.66 5.08
N VAL A 143 -25.76 5.16 5.03
CA VAL A 143 -26.21 6.11 4.00
C VAL A 143 -25.31 7.34 3.92
N MET A 144 -24.80 7.83 5.07
CA MET A 144 -23.94 9.00 5.12
C MET A 144 -22.61 8.75 4.41
N SER A 145 -21.97 7.61 4.68
CA SER A 145 -20.73 7.22 4.01
C SER A 145 -20.90 6.99 2.51
N ILE A 146 -22.04 6.42 2.11
CA ILE A 146 -22.39 6.22 0.70
C ILE A 146 -22.55 7.59 -0.02
N ILE A 147 -23.24 8.55 0.60
CA ILE A 147 -23.41 9.89 0.04
C ILE A 147 -22.07 10.61 -0.07
N ILE A 148 -21.22 10.55 0.95
CA ILE A 148 -19.86 11.16 0.92
C ILE A 148 -19.03 10.54 -0.21
N MET A 149 -19.08 9.22 -0.37
CA MET A 149 -18.34 8.50 -1.42
C MET A 149 -18.83 8.91 -2.81
N ALA A 150 -20.15 8.97 -3.04
CA ALA A 150 -20.74 9.41 -4.30
C ALA A 150 -20.40 10.89 -4.60
N ALA A 151 -20.49 11.77 -3.59
CA ALA A 151 -20.16 13.18 -3.73
C ALA A 151 -18.67 13.40 -4.03
N ALA A 152 -17.78 12.66 -3.36
CA ALA A 152 -16.33 12.71 -3.64
C ALA A 152 -15.99 12.24 -5.06
N PHE A 153 -16.66 11.17 -5.52
CA PHE A 153 -16.51 10.68 -6.89
C PHE A 153 -16.99 11.71 -7.92
N ALA A 154 -18.18 12.29 -7.72
CA ALA A 154 -18.71 13.33 -8.60
C ALA A 154 -17.80 14.59 -8.61
N ALA A 155 -17.33 15.02 -7.45
CA ALA A 155 -16.42 16.17 -7.32
C ALA A 155 -15.10 15.93 -8.10
N SER A 156 -14.56 14.72 -8.04
CA SER A 156 -13.32 14.37 -8.76
C SER A 156 -13.54 14.21 -10.27
N CYS A 157 -14.58 13.46 -10.68
CA CYS A 157 -14.80 13.12 -12.09
C CYS A 157 -15.47 14.24 -12.90
N ILE A 158 -16.48 14.92 -12.32
CA ILE A 158 -17.28 15.93 -13.05
C ILE A 158 -16.67 17.33 -12.87
N PHE A 159 -16.38 17.71 -11.64
CA PHE A 159 -15.87 19.04 -11.33
C PHE A 159 -14.35 19.16 -11.39
N ARG A 160 -13.62 18.04 -11.62
CA ARG A 160 -12.15 17.99 -11.66
C ARG A 160 -11.48 18.70 -10.47
N VAL A 161 -12.10 18.65 -9.32
CA VAL A 161 -11.54 19.22 -8.09
C VAL A 161 -10.29 18.47 -7.71
N ASN A 162 -9.25 19.19 -7.28
CA ASN A 162 -8.01 18.55 -6.84
C ASN A 162 -8.29 17.61 -5.66
N VAL A 163 -7.83 16.36 -5.79
CA VAL A 163 -8.05 15.28 -4.82
C VAL A 163 -7.64 15.67 -3.39
N ILE A 164 -6.62 16.53 -3.25
CA ILE A 164 -6.13 17.02 -1.95
C ILE A 164 -7.26 17.71 -1.16
N TYR A 165 -8.06 18.56 -1.82
CA TYR A 165 -9.19 19.25 -1.15
C TYR A 165 -10.29 18.28 -0.75
N ILE A 166 -10.56 17.26 -1.60
CA ILE A 166 -11.54 16.22 -1.32
C ILE A 166 -11.13 15.42 -0.09
N VAL A 167 -9.86 14.99 -0.01
CA VAL A 167 -9.32 14.22 1.12
C VAL A 167 -9.40 15.05 2.43
N ILE A 168 -8.99 16.32 2.40
CA ILE A 168 -9.07 17.19 3.58
C ILE A 168 -10.52 17.36 4.03
N LEU A 169 -11.44 17.63 3.10
CA LEU A 169 -12.86 17.81 3.41
C LEU A 169 -13.47 16.53 4.01
N CYS A 170 -13.24 15.38 3.38
CA CYS A 170 -13.72 14.10 3.89
C CYS A 170 -13.11 13.77 5.27
N GLY A 171 -11.83 14.09 5.49
CA GLY A 171 -11.18 13.92 6.79
C GLY A 171 -11.84 14.80 7.88
N LEU A 172 -12.10 16.07 7.59
CA LEU A 172 -12.80 16.98 8.51
C LEU A 172 -14.22 16.49 8.83
N LEU A 173 -14.97 16.03 7.82
CA LEU A 173 -16.30 15.46 8.02
C LEU A 173 -16.26 14.19 8.89
N GLY A 174 -15.24 13.33 8.71
CA GLY A 174 -15.03 12.14 9.53
C GLY A 174 -14.76 12.47 11.01
N VAL A 175 -13.89 13.46 11.26
CA VAL A 175 -13.59 13.95 12.61
C VAL A 175 -14.84 14.55 13.27
N LEU A 176 -15.58 15.40 12.55
CA LEU A 176 -16.82 16.00 13.06
C LEU A 176 -17.84 14.92 13.44
N ARG A 177 -18.05 13.92 12.57
CA ARG A 177 -18.95 12.81 12.83
C ARG A 177 -18.56 12.02 14.08
N THR A 178 -17.28 11.70 14.24
CA THR A 178 -16.77 10.97 15.41
C THR A 178 -16.94 11.79 16.70
N CYS A 179 -16.68 13.10 16.65
CA CYS A 179 -16.90 13.99 17.79
C CYS A 179 -18.38 14.09 18.18
N MET A 180 -19.28 14.15 17.20
CA MET A 180 -20.72 14.18 17.45
C MET A 180 -21.24 12.87 18.03
N ALA A 181 -20.78 11.74 17.51
CA ALA A 181 -21.14 10.41 18.02
C ALA A 181 -20.68 10.19 19.48
N LYS A 182 -19.47 10.65 19.83
CA LYS A 182 -18.98 10.62 21.23
C LYS A 182 -19.76 11.53 22.18
N ARG A 183 -20.29 12.64 21.70
CA ARG A 183 -21.17 13.52 22.51
C ARG A 183 -22.56 12.94 22.74
N GLY A 184 -23.10 12.19 21.75
CA GLY A 184 -24.39 11.50 21.89
C GLY A 184 -24.36 10.27 22.82
N ALA A 185 -23.20 9.62 22.95
CA ALA A 185 -23.03 8.46 23.84
C ALA A 185 -22.79 8.84 25.34
N LYS A 186 -22.64 10.13 25.64
CA LYS A 186 -22.45 10.65 27.01
C LYS A 186 -23.73 11.26 27.61
N LYS A 187 -24.85 11.17 26.93
CA LYS A 187 -26.19 11.49 27.44
C LYS A 187 -27.00 10.19 27.59
#